data_17e3096d77cfeb011a344bb54db350e1
#
_entry.id   17e3096d77cfeb011a344bb54db350e1
#
_cell.length_a   1.000
_cell.length_b   1.000
_cell.length_c   1.000
_cell.angle_alpha   90.00
_cell.angle_beta   90.00
_cell.angle_gamma   90.00
#
_symmetry.space_group_name_H-M   'P 1'
#
loop_
_entity.id
_entity.type
_entity.pdbx_description
1 polymer ?
#
loop_
_entity_poly.entity_id
_entity_poly.type
_entity_poly.pdbx_seq_one_letter_code
_entity_poly.pdbx_strand_id
1 'polypeptide(L)'
;MNNTENTTKLEEIKKVEASVKKMDDFTDPEKLHQELLAGIRKYHPSADLSMIEKAYQVAAEAHKDQKRKSGEPYIIHPLCVGIILADLEMDKETIAAGLLHDVVEDTVMTYDEIKEEFGEEVAQLVDGVTKLGQLSYSADKVEVQAENLRKMFLAMAKDIRVIIIKLADRLHNMRTLKYMRPEKQKEKARETMDIYAPIAQRLGISKIKVELDDLSLKYLQPDVYYDLVEKIALRKTEREKFVQSIVDHVKKHIDEAGIKAQVDGRVKHFFSIYKKMVNQDKTLDQIYDLFAVRIIVDTVKDCYAALGVIHEMYTPIPGRFKDYIAMPKPNMYQSLHTTLIGPNGTPFEIQIRTFEMHRTAEYGIAAHWKYKEQSDGKKSTGNQEEARSEERR
;
A
#
# COMPACT_ATOMS: atom_id res chain seq x y z
N MET A 1 20.84 34.13 16.25
CA MET A 1 20.64 33.63 14.87
C MET A 1 20.26 32.13 14.80
N ASN A 2 20.42 31.31 15.88
CA ASN A 2 20.17 29.86 15.80
C ASN A 2 18.70 29.38 15.99
N ASN A 3 17.78 30.24 16.45
CA ASN A 3 16.40 29.79 16.73
C ASN A 3 15.46 29.82 15.52
N THR A 4 15.70 30.69 14.55
CA THR A 4 14.86 30.81 13.34
C THR A 4 15.16 29.70 12.32
N GLU A 5 16.41 29.29 12.19
CA GLU A 5 16.79 28.16 11.31
C GLU A 5 16.24 26.81 11.80
N ASN A 6 16.20 26.59 13.13
CA ASN A 6 15.63 25.36 13.69
C ASN A 6 14.11 25.28 13.53
N THR A 7 13.40 26.43 13.56
CA THR A 7 11.93 26.44 13.39
C THR A 7 11.54 26.16 11.95
N THR A 8 12.28 26.71 10.98
CA THR A 8 12.06 26.47 9.55
C THR A 8 12.40 25.02 9.18
N LYS A 9 13.45 24.44 9.73
CA LYS A 9 13.81 23.02 9.55
C LYS A 9 12.74 22.06 10.09
N LEU A 10 12.15 22.37 11.25
CA LEU A 10 11.08 21.57 11.83
C LEU A 10 9.78 21.61 10.98
N GLU A 11 9.50 22.75 10.35
CA GLU A 11 8.34 22.91 9.45
C GLU A 11 8.55 22.18 8.11
N GLU A 12 9.77 22.15 7.58
CA GLU A 12 10.10 21.38 6.39
C GLU A 12 10.07 19.86 6.63
N ILE A 13 10.56 19.39 7.77
CA ILE A 13 10.44 17.99 8.21
C ILE A 13 8.96 17.60 8.32
N LYS A 14 8.13 18.47 8.92
CA LYS A 14 6.68 18.26 8.98
C LYS A 14 6.01 18.24 7.61
N LYS A 15 6.51 18.98 6.61
CA LYS A 15 5.99 18.94 5.23
C LYS A 15 6.39 17.67 4.48
N VAL A 16 7.57 17.11 4.73
CA VAL A 16 8.01 15.82 4.17
C VAL A 16 7.26 14.66 4.82
N GLU A 17 6.99 14.72 6.12
CA GLU A 17 6.08 13.79 6.80
C GLU A 17 4.63 13.91 6.30
N ALA A 18 4.19 15.09 5.82
CA ALA A 18 2.86 15.30 5.25
C ALA A 18 2.66 14.68 3.86
N SER A 19 3.72 14.22 3.19
CA SER A 19 3.60 13.41 1.97
C SER A 19 3.24 11.93 2.27
N VAL A 20 3.44 11.46 3.50
CA VAL A 20 2.74 10.31 4.09
C VAL A 20 1.37 10.83 4.49
N LYS A 21 0.29 10.34 3.87
CA LYS A 21 -1.10 10.74 4.16
C LYS A 21 -1.32 10.75 5.67
N LYS A 22 -1.21 11.93 6.31
CA LYS A 22 -1.59 12.12 7.70
C LYS A 22 -3.11 11.97 7.76
N MET A 23 -3.57 10.83 8.22
CA MET A 23 -4.88 10.79 8.85
C MET A 23 -4.69 11.49 10.20
N ASP A 24 -5.40 12.59 10.38
CA ASP A 24 -5.38 13.33 11.65
C ASP A 24 -6.05 12.42 12.68
N ASP A 25 -5.29 11.98 13.70
CA ASP A 25 -5.76 11.03 14.73
C ASP A 25 -6.97 11.56 15.53
N PHE A 26 -7.35 12.82 15.32
CA PHE A 26 -8.49 13.50 15.96
C PHE A 26 -9.56 13.96 14.97
N THR A 27 -9.62 13.36 13.78
CA THR A 27 -10.65 13.66 12.81
C THR A 27 -12.01 13.17 13.33
N ASP A 28 -13.06 13.97 13.13
CA ASP A 28 -14.43 13.62 13.45
C ASP A 28 -14.83 12.29 12.76
N PRO A 29 -15.35 11.29 13.51
CA PRO A 29 -15.81 10.03 12.94
C PRO A 29 -16.74 10.19 11.73
N GLU A 30 -17.64 11.19 11.75
CA GLU A 30 -18.55 11.43 10.64
C GLU A 30 -17.80 11.85 9.36
N LYS A 31 -16.75 12.66 9.48
CA LYS A 31 -15.90 13.02 8.33
C LYS A 31 -15.17 11.81 7.76
N LEU A 32 -14.66 10.92 8.62
CA LEU A 32 -14.00 9.68 8.18
C LEU A 32 -15.01 8.73 7.51
N HIS A 33 -16.23 8.65 8.03
CA HIS A 33 -17.29 7.87 7.40
C HIS A 33 -17.61 8.41 5.99
N GLN A 34 -17.78 9.73 5.83
CA GLN A 34 -17.97 10.34 4.51
C GLN A 34 -16.76 10.11 3.57
N GLU A 35 -15.53 10.16 4.08
CA GLU A 35 -14.32 9.85 3.32
C GLU A 35 -14.33 8.39 2.83
N LEU A 36 -14.74 7.44 3.69
CA LEU A 36 -14.87 6.03 3.34
C LEU A 36 -15.88 5.84 2.19
N LEU A 37 -17.10 6.40 2.33
CA LEU A 37 -18.13 6.29 1.30
C LEU A 37 -17.70 6.92 -0.03
N ALA A 38 -17.06 8.11 0.03
CA ALA A 38 -16.52 8.78 -1.13
C ALA A 38 -15.36 7.96 -1.78
N GLY A 39 -14.53 7.32 -0.97
CA GLY A 39 -13.47 6.42 -1.43
C GLY A 39 -14.03 5.24 -2.23
N ILE A 40 -15.05 4.56 -1.74
CA ILE A 40 -15.71 3.45 -2.41
C ILE A 40 -16.33 3.89 -3.74
N ARG A 41 -17.02 5.03 -3.76
CA ARG A 41 -17.66 5.58 -4.97
C ARG A 41 -16.66 5.92 -6.09
N LYS A 42 -15.41 6.18 -5.78
CA LYS A 42 -14.37 6.44 -6.81
C LYS A 42 -14.11 5.26 -7.71
N TYR A 43 -14.10 4.03 -7.17
CA TYR A 43 -13.87 2.81 -7.95
C TYR A 43 -15.13 2.03 -8.24
N HIS A 44 -16.22 2.28 -7.51
CA HIS A 44 -17.53 1.65 -7.72
C HIS A 44 -18.65 2.69 -7.60
N PRO A 45 -18.89 3.53 -8.64
CA PRO A 45 -19.85 4.66 -8.57
C PRO A 45 -21.28 4.25 -8.25
N SER A 46 -21.70 3.04 -8.65
CA SER A 46 -23.05 2.49 -8.45
C SER A 46 -23.15 1.51 -7.27
N ALA A 47 -22.15 1.47 -6.35
CA ALA A 47 -22.17 0.55 -5.23
C ALA A 47 -23.37 0.79 -4.32
N ASP A 48 -24.02 -0.31 -3.91
CA ASP A 48 -24.94 -0.31 -2.78
C ASP A 48 -24.11 -0.26 -1.48
N LEU A 49 -24.18 0.86 -0.78
CA LEU A 49 -23.43 1.14 0.43
C LEU A 49 -24.17 0.78 1.72
N SER A 50 -25.39 0.21 1.63
CA SER A 50 -26.23 -0.10 2.79
C SER A 50 -25.55 -1.00 3.81
N MET A 51 -24.80 -2.02 3.34
CA MET A 51 -24.01 -2.90 4.20
C MET A 51 -22.91 -2.14 4.95
N ILE A 52 -22.22 -1.22 4.28
CA ILE A 52 -21.14 -0.42 4.86
C ILE A 52 -21.69 0.55 5.92
N GLU A 53 -22.80 1.23 5.60
CA GLU A 53 -23.49 2.13 6.54
C GLU A 53 -23.95 1.37 7.78
N LYS A 54 -24.56 0.19 7.59
CA LYS A 54 -24.98 -0.69 8.69
C LYS A 54 -23.79 -1.15 9.53
N ALA A 55 -22.69 -1.58 8.91
CA ALA A 55 -21.47 -2.01 9.61
C ALA A 55 -20.86 -0.87 10.44
N TYR A 56 -20.84 0.34 9.89
CA TYR A 56 -20.42 1.53 10.65
C TYR A 56 -21.31 1.78 11.87
N GLN A 57 -22.64 1.75 11.73
CA GLN A 57 -23.58 1.99 12.83
C GLN A 57 -23.41 0.95 13.94
N VAL A 58 -23.28 -0.34 13.57
CA VAL A 58 -23.07 -1.45 14.53
C VAL A 58 -21.73 -1.29 15.24
N ALA A 59 -20.65 -1.01 14.53
CA ALA A 59 -19.34 -0.79 15.14
C ALA A 59 -19.32 0.45 16.05
N ALA A 60 -19.97 1.55 15.64
CA ALA A 60 -20.04 2.77 16.42
C ALA A 60 -20.81 2.55 17.74
N GLU A 61 -21.93 1.84 17.71
CA GLU A 61 -22.69 1.50 18.91
C GLU A 61 -21.93 0.53 19.81
N ALA A 62 -21.30 -0.50 19.24
CA ALA A 62 -20.54 -1.50 19.99
C ALA A 62 -19.33 -0.88 20.75
N HIS A 63 -18.69 0.12 20.17
CA HIS A 63 -17.51 0.79 20.72
C HIS A 63 -17.79 2.16 21.34
N LYS A 64 -19.03 2.56 21.55
CA LYS A 64 -19.43 3.93 21.98
C LYS A 64 -18.76 4.43 23.26
N ASP A 65 -18.51 3.53 24.21
CA ASP A 65 -17.90 3.86 25.49
C ASP A 65 -16.38 3.62 25.52
N GLN A 66 -15.82 3.16 24.42
CA GLN A 66 -14.40 2.81 24.33
C GLN A 66 -13.57 3.96 23.75
N LYS A 67 -12.36 4.11 24.27
CA LYS A 67 -11.36 5.08 23.77
C LYS A 67 -10.04 4.40 23.48
N ARG A 68 -9.35 4.89 22.48
CA ARG A 68 -7.97 4.50 22.19
C ARG A 68 -7.00 5.12 23.20
N LYS A 69 -5.74 4.67 23.20
CA LYS A 69 -4.68 5.24 24.04
C LYS A 69 -4.36 6.70 23.74
N SER A 70 -4.72 7.18 22.56
CA SER A 70 -4.68 8.59 22.16
C SER A 70 -5.75 9.46 22.83
N GLY A 71 -6.79 8.84 23.43
CA GLY A 71 -7.94 9.51 24.03
C GLY A 71 -9.13 9.73 23.08
N GLU A 72 -8.98 9.42 21.80
CA GLU A 72 -10.03 9.53 20.78
C GLU A 72 -11.05 8.38 20.87
N PRO A 73 -12.29 8.55 20.31
CA PRO A 73 -13.27 7.48 20.21
C PRO A 73 -12.71 6.27 19.46
N TYR A 74 -13.01 5.05 19.95
CA TYR A 74 -12.46 3.82 19.36
C TYR A 74 -12.85 3.61 17.90
N ILE A 75 -14.07 4.04 17.51
CA ILE A 75 -14.61 3.90 16.16
C ILE A 75 -13.73 4.51 15.05
N ILE A 76 -12.84 5.46 15.39
CA ILE A 76 -11.89 6.04 14.44
C ILE A 76 -10.98 4.94 13.87
N HIS A 77 -10.59 3.94 14.67
CA HIS A 77 -9.75 2.85 14.19
C HIS A 77 -10.42 1.99 13.11
N PRO A 78 -11.61 1.40 13.33
CA PRO A 78 -12.32 0.66 12.29
C PRO A 78 -12.59 1.49 11.02
N LEU A 79 -12.94 2.76 11.16
CA LEU A 79 -13.12 3.64 10.01
C LEU A 79 -11.84 3.81 9.19
N CYS A 80 -10.70 4.03 9.85
CA CYS A 80 -9.40 4.13 9.19
C CYS A 80 -9.01 2.81 8.50
N VAL A 81 -9.30 1.67 9.12
CA VAL A 81 -9.10 0.35 8.49
C VAL A 81 -9.98 0.22 7.24
N GLY A 82 -11.25 0.60 7.33
CA GLY A 82 -12.18 0.62 6.18
C GLY A 82 -11.68 1.51 5.04
N ILE A 83 -11.15 2.70 5.34
CA ILE A 83 -10.58 3.62 4.34
C ILE A 83 -9.34 3.01 3.68
N ILE A 84 -8.46 2.35 4.44
CA ILE A 84 -7.30 1.65 3.88
C ILE A 84 -7.75 0.53 2.93
N LEU A 85 -8.81 -0.23 3.29
CA LEU A 85 -9.37 -1.27 2.44
C LEU A 85 -10.05 -0.70 1.18
N ALA A 86 -10.76 0.43 1.29
CA ALA A 86 -11.32 1.14 0.16
C ALA A 86 -10.22 1.71 -0.77
N ASP A 87 -9.12 2.18 -0.21
CA ASP A 87 -7.91 2.59 -0.95
C ASP A 87 -7.23 1.43 -1.70
N LEU A 88 -7.48 0.18 -1.28
CA LEU A 88 -7.08 -1.05 -2.00
C LEU A 88 -8.16 -1.54 -2.97
N GLU A 89 -9.27 -0.81 -3.12
CA GLU A 89 -10.40 -1.13 -3.98
C GLU A 89 -11.05 -2.49 -3.65
N MET A 90 -11.15 -2.83 -2.36
CA MET A 90 -11.73 -4.10 -1.90
C MET A 90 -13.26 -4.11 -2.01
N ASP A 91 -13.82 -5.34 -2.01
CA ASP A 91 -15.26 -5.57 -2.03
C ASP A 91 -15.95 -5.09 -0.72
N LYS A 92 -17.27 -4.95 -0.77
CA LYS A 92 -18.08 -4.42 0.34
C LYS A 92 -18.05 -5.34 1.57
N GLU A 93 -17.99 -6.65 1.37
CA GLU A 93 -17.90 -7.65 2.44
C GLU A 93 -16.58 -7.52 3.21
N THR A 94 -15.48 -7.32 2.51
CA THR A 94 -14.15 -7.07 3.10
C THR A 94 -14.12 -5.77 3.89
N ILE A 95 -14.70 -4.69 3.35
CA ILE A 95 -14.75 -3.40 4.04
C ILE A 95 -15.66 -3.48 5.28
N ALA A 96 -16.84 -4.12 5.16
CA ALA A 96 -17.74 -4.35 6.31
C ALA A 96 -17.04 -5.18 7.41
N ALA A 97 -16.33 -6.25 7.02
CA ALA A 97 -15.53 -7.04 7.97
C ALA A 97 -14.40 -6.20 8.60
N GLY A 98 -13.79 -5.27 7.85
CA GLY A 98 -12.80 -4.32 8.37
C GLY A 98 -13.38 -3.34 9.38
N LEU A 99 -14.63 -2.90 9.21
CA LEU A 99 -15.34 -2.08 10.20
C LEU A 99 -15.71 -2.87 11.46
N LEU A 100 -15.97 -4.17 11.33
CA LEU A 100 -16.45 -5.05 12.40
C LEU A 100 -15.35 -5.91 13.05
N HIS A 101 -14.08 -5.81 12.61
CA HIS A 101 -13.04 -6.77 12.95
C HIS A 101 -12.73 -6.89 14.44
N ASP A 102 -12.88 -5.81 15.22
CA ASP A 102 -12.66 -5.79 16.66
C ASP A 102 -13.95 -5.99 17.48
N VAL A 103 -15.13 -5.98 16.83
CA VAL A 103 -16.43 -6.01 17.54
C VAL A 103 -16.61 -7.31 18.32
N VAL A 104 -16.22 -8.47 17.74
CA VAL A 104 -16.34 -9.78 18.43
C VAL A 104 -15.26 -9.94 19.52
N GLU A 105 -14.07 -9.34 19.34
CA GLU A 105 -12.98 -9.48 20.30
C GLU A 105 -13.16 -8.54 21.51
N ASP A 106 -13.59 -7.30 21.26
CA ASP A 106 -13.55 -6.21 22.25
C ASP A 106 -14.94 -5.83 22.80
N THR A 107 -16.03 -6.47 22.35
CA THR A 107 -17.40 -6.15 22.78
C THR A 107 -18.21 -7.40 23.12
N VAL A 108 -19.48 -7.22 23.44
CA VAL A 108 -20.42 -8.31 23.78
C VAL A 108 -21.04 -8.99 22.55
N MET A 109 -20.82 -8.44 21.35
CA MET A 109 -21.39 -8.96 20.11
C MET A 109 -20.75 -10.28 19.71
N THR A 110 -21.55 -11.24 19.31
CA THR A 110 -21.13 -12.60 18.99
C THR A 110 -20.96 -12.84 17.50
N TYR A 111 -20.25 -13.92 17.14
CA TYR A 111 -20.16 -14.39 15.75
C TYR A 111 -21.54 -14.62 15.10
N ASP A 112 -22.47 -15.27 15.86
CA ASP A 112 -23.78 -15.61 15.32
C ASP A 112 -24.63 -14.36 15.03
N GLU A 113 -24.52 -13.33 15.84
CA GLU A 113 -25.19 -12.03 15.59
C GLU A 113 -24.62 -11.35 14.33
N ILE A 114 -23.29 -11.35 14.13
CA ILE A 114 -22.71 -10.83 12.89
C ILE A 114 -23.17 -11.65 11.69
N LYS A 115 -23.24 -12.98 11.81
CA LYS A 115 -23.73 -13.85 10.75
C LYS A 115 -25.19 -13.57 10.38
N GLU A 116 -26.05 -13.37 11.38
CA GLU A 116 -27.46 -13.04 11.16
C GLU A 116 -27.63 -11.67 10.48
N GLU A 117 -26.82 -10.70 10.88
CA GLU A 117 -26.95 -9.31 10.39
C GLU A 117 -26.27 -9.02 9.06
N PHE A 118 -25.12 -9.66 8.79
CA PHE A 118 -24.24 -9.34 7.65
C PHE A 118 -23.98 -10.56 6.72
N GLY A 119 -24.46 -11.73 7.12
CA GLY A 119 -24.24 -12.97 6.36
C GLY A 119 -23.00 -13.74 6.75
N GLU A 120 -22.93 -14.99 6.25
CA GLU A 120 -21.87 -15.96 6.55
C GLU A 120 -20.49 -15.44 6.14
N GLU A 121 -20.39 -14.78 4.99
CA GLU A 121 -19.11 -14.33 4.40
C GLU A 121 -18.44 -13.28 5.29
N VAL A 122 -19.16 -12.26 5.71
CA VAL A 122 -18.63 -11.22 6.62
C VAL A 122 -18.26 -11.82 7.96
N ALA A 123 -19.11 -12.70 8.52
CA ALA A 123 -18.83 -13.37 9.80
C ALA A 123 -17.56 -14.22 9.75
N GLN A 124 -17.34 -14.97 8.66
CA GLN A 124 -16.11 -15.76 8.48
C GLN A 124 -14.85 -14.90 8.36
N LEU A 125 -14.95 -13.75 7.68
CA LEU A 125 -13.83 -12.80 7.59
C LEU A 125 -13.48 -12.23 8.98
N VAL A 126 -14.49 -11.80 9.75
CA VAL A 126 -14.30 -11.26 11.11
C VAL A 126 -13.68 -12.33 12.03
N ASP A 127 -14.23 -13.56 12.05
CA ASP A 127 -13.69 -14.69 12.83
C ASP A 127 -12.22 -15.00 12.45
N GLY A 128 -11.92 -14.98 11.16
CA GLY A 128 -10.56 -15.19 10.66
C GLY A 128 -9.59 -14.13 11.17
N VAL A 129 -9.97 -12.86 11.16
CA VAL A 129 -9.14 -11.75 11.65
C VAL A 129 -8.95 -11.83 13.16
N THR A 130 -10.01 -12.12 13.93
CA THR A 130 -9.96 -12.31 15.38
C THR A 130 -8.98 -13.43 15.75
N LYS A 131 -9.05 -14.59 15.10
CA LYS A 131 -8.11 -15.71 15.31
C LYS A 131 -6.66 -15.34 15.01
N LEU A 132 -6.41 -14.50 14.02
CA LEU A 132 -5.06 -13.97 13.73
C LEU A 132 -4.62 -12.94 14.78
N GLY A 133 -5.54 -12.19 15.39
CA GLY A 133 -5.27 -11.23 16.46
C GLY A 133 -4.70 -11.89 17.72
N GLN A 134 -5.12 -13.13 18.02
CA GLN A 134 -4.71 -13.90 19.19
C GLN A 134 -3.30 -14.51 19.09
N LEU A 135 -2.60 -14.37 17.97
CA LEU A 135 -1.24 -14.88 17.80
C LEU A 135 -0.25 -14.04 18.62
N SER A 136 0.48 -14.69 19.53
CA SER A 136 1.50 -14.02 20.35
C SER A 136 2.83 -13.93 19.58
N TYR A 137 3.39 -12.72 19.50
CA TYR A 137 4.73 -12.50 18.93
C TYR A 137 5.79 -12.65 20.04
N SER A 138 6.88 -13.37 19.73
CA SER A 138 8.06 -13.46 20.58
C SER A 138 9.32 -13.39 19.69
N ALA A 139 10.08 -12.29 19.80
CA ALA A 139 11.28 -12.08 19.02
C ALA A 139 12.36 -13.16 19.25
N ASP A 140 12.40 -13.73 20.45
CA ASP A 140 13.46 -14.66 20.88
C ASP A 140 13.11 -16.14 20.64
N LYS A 141 11.90 -16.45 20.14
CA LYS A 141 11.42 -17.82 19.94
C LYS A 141 11.10 -18.09 18.47
N VAL A 142 12.06 -18.61 17.74
CA VAL A 142 11.93 -18.97 16.31
C VAL A 142 10.76 -19.93 16.06
N GLU A 143 10.53 -20.88 16.97
CA GLU A 143 9.42 -21.85 16.90
C GLU A 143 8.04 -21.15 16.97
N VAL A 144 7.89 -20.15 17.84
CA VAL A 144 6.65 -19.37 17.95
C VAL A 144 6.39 -18.56 16.69
N GLN A 145 7.43 -17.97 16.12
CA GLN A 145 7.31 -17.24 14.85
C GLN A 145 6.92 -18.15 13.69
N ALA A 146 7.53 -19.34 13.60
CA ALA A 146 7.20 -20.32 12.57
C ALA A 146 5.74 -20.81 12.68
N GLU A 147 5.24 -21.06 13.89
CA GLU A 147 3.85 -21.46 14.11
C GLU A 147 2.87 -20.31 13.80
N ASN A 148 3.21 -19.07 14.15
CA ASN A 148 2.41 -17.90 13.78
C ASN A 148 2.31 -17.74 12.26
N LEU A 149 3.44 -17.83 11.56
CA LEU A 149 3.46 -17.80 10.09
C LEU A 149 2.61 -18.94 9.49
N ARG A 150 2.73 -20.16 10.05
CA ARG A 150 1.91 -21.29 9.61
C ARG A 150 0.41 -21.01 9.75
N LYS A 151 -0.03 -20.47 10.89
CA LYS A 151 -1.44 -20.12 11.13
C LYS A 151 -1.90 -19.02 10.18
N MET A 152 -1.05 -18.01 9.91
CA MET A 152 -1.35 -16.98 8.94
C MET A 152 -1.49 -17.55 7.52
N PHE A 153 -0.61 -18.47 7.10
CA PHE A 153 -0.75 -19.15 5.81
C PHE A 153 -2.00 -20.03 5.72
N LEU A 154 -2.39 -20.70 6.78
CA LEU A 154 -3.63 -21.47 6.82
C LEU A 154 -4.87 -20.57 6.72
N ALA A 155 -4.87 -19.42 7.37
CA ALA A 155 -5.94 -18.43 7.22
C ALA A 155 -6.01 -17.88 5.80
N MET A 156 -4.85 -17.54 5.20
CA MET A 156 -4.76 -17.11 3.80
C MET A 156 -5.26 -18.16 2.80
N ALA A 157 -5.04 -19.44 3.09
CA ALA A 157 -5.50 -20.53 2.24
C ALA A 157 -7.02 -20.70 2.26
N LYS A 158 -7.69 -20.26 3.33
CA LYS A 158 -9.16 -20.23 3.43
C LYS A 158 -9.73 -19.02 2.70
N ASP A 159 -9.28 -17.84 3.06
CA ASP A 159 -9.66 -16.59 2.41
C ASP A 159 -8.53 -15.55 2.58
N ILE A 160 -7.97 -15.11 1.46
CA ILE A 160 -6.86 -14.15 1.45
C ILE A 160 -7.26 -12.78 2.02
N ARG A 161 -8.56 -12.44 2.00
CA ARG A 161 -9.06 -11.16 2.49
C ARG A 161 -8.83 -10.99 3.99
N VAL A 162 -8.81 -12.09 4.76
CA VAL A 162 -8.50 -12.08 6.19
C VAL A 162 -7.14 -11.43 6.46
N ILE A 163 -6.11 -11.78 5.68
CA ILE A 163 -4.78 -11.19 5.86
C ILE A 163 -4.71 -9.75 5.32
N ILE A 164 -5.49 -9.41 4.29
CA ILE A 164 -5.57 -8.04 3.76
C ILE A 164 -6.17 -7.11 4.83
N ILE A 165 -7.26 -7.52 5.48
CA ILE A 165 -7.85 -6.80 6.62
C ILE A 165 -6.82 -6.65 7.75
N LYS A 166 -6.10 -7.73 8.10
CA LYS A 166 -5.08 -7.69 9.15
C LYS A 166 -3.89 -6.79 8.81
N LEU A 167 -3.52 -6.69 7.53
CA LEU A 167 -2.51 -5.74 7.07
C LEU A 167 -2.99 -4.29 7.17
N ALA A 168 -4.26 -4.02 6.88
CA ALA A 168 -4.87 -2.69 7.03
C ALA A 168 -4.96 -2.28 8.51
N ASP A 169 -5.39 -3.19 9.39
CA ASP A 169 -5.37 -3.02 10.85
C ASP A 169 -3.95 -2.71 11.34
N ARG A 170 -2.96 -3.53 10.97
CA ARG A 170 -1.55 -3.32 11.34
C ARG A 170 -1.03 -1.97 10.86
N LEU A 171 -1.37 -1.57 9.65
CA LEU A 171 -0.92 -0.28 9.11
C LEU A 171 -1.48 0.89 9.92
N HIS A 172 -2.77 0.88 10.26
CA HIS A 172 -3.35 1.93 11.10
C HIS A 172 -2.75 1.93 12.51
N ASN A 173 -2.54 0.76 13.11
CA ASN A 173 -1.87 0.65 14.41
C ASN A 173 -0.43 1.19 14.37
N MET A 174 0.31 1.00 13.27
CA MET A 174 1.65 1.59 13.08
C MET A 174 1.61 3.10 12.91
N ARG A 175 0.61 3.67 12.23
CA ARG A 175 0.40 5.12 12.10
C ARG A 175 0.17 5.80 13.45
N THR A 176 -0.52 5.11 14.37
CA THR A 176 -0.87 5.62 15.71
C THR A 176 0.08 5.15 16.82
N LEU A 177 1.19 4.51 16.48
CA LEU A 177 2.12 3.87 17.43
C LEU A 177 2.79 4.85 18.41
N LYS A 178 2.85 6.14 18.06
CA LYS A 178 3.41 7.22 18.90
C LYS A 178 2.75 7.34 20.30
N TYR A 179 1.51 6.88 20.46
CA TYR A 179 0.79 6.92 21.74
C TYR A 179 1.10 5.72 22.64
N MET A 180 1.92 4.78 22.19
CA MET A 180 2.38 3.64 22.99
C MET A 180 3.69 3.95 23.73
N ARG A 181 4.00 3.18 24.79
CA ARG A 181 5.30 3.25 25.47
C ARG A 181 6.43 2.83 24.52
N PRO A 182 7.65 3.39 24.66
CA PRO A 182 8.77 3.13 23.76
C PRO A 182 9.11 1.64 23.55
N GLU A 183 9.02 0.83 24.61
CA GLU A 183 9.29 -0.60 24.53
C GLU A 183 8.27 -1.31 23.61
N LYS A 184 6.98 -0.93 23.75
CA LYS A 184 5.91 -1.47 22.91
C LYS A 184 5.98 -0.95 21.48
N GLN A 185 6.45 0.29 21.26
CA GLN A 185 6.71 0.81 19.93
C GLN A 185 7.75 -0.06 19.20
N LYS A 186 8.88 -0.35 19.86
CA LYS A 186 9.94 -1.19 19.29
C LYS A 186 9.47 -2.63 19.04
N GLU A 187 8.74 -3.22 19.99
CA GLU A 187 8.18 -4.57 19.85
C GLU A 187 7.26 -4.67 18.63
N LYS A 188 6.30 -3.74 18.50
CA LYS A 188 5.34 -3.72 17.40
C LYS A 188 5.99 -3.39 16.06
N ALA A 189 6.98 -2.52 16.03
CA ALA A 189 7.75 -2.21 14.83
C ALA A 189 8.58 -3.43 14.38
N ARG A 190 9.18 -4.19 15.30
CA ARG A 190 9.92 -5.41 14.99
C ARG A 190 8.99 -6.49 14.44
N GLU A 191 7.89 -6.75 15.12
CA GLU A 191 6.85 -7.69 14.65
C GLU A 191 6.37 -7.34 13.23
N THR A 192 6.18 -6.04 12.97
CA THR A 192 5.73 -5.55 11.66
C THR A 192 6.78 -5.82 10.58
N MET A 193 8.05 -5.53 10.88
CA MET A 193 9.16 -5.74 9.94
C MET A 193 9.44 -7.23 9.68
N ASP A 194 9.31 -8.07 10.69
CA ASP A 194 9.65 -9.49 10.61
C ASP A 194 8.53 -10.33 9.99
N ILE A 195 7.26 -9.92 10.14
CA ILE A 195 6.09 -10.71 9.72
C ILE A 195 5.25 -10.00 8.68
N TYR A 196 4.69 -8.83 9.00
CA TYR A 196 3.64 -8.21 8.17
C TYR A 196 4.17 -7.59 6.87
N ALA A 197 5.30 -6.90 6.92
CA ALA A 197 5.92 -6.32 5.72
C ALA A 197 6.37 -7.40 4.72
N PRO A 198 6.99 -8.53 5.12
CA PRO A 198 7.25 -9.66 4.24
C PRO A 198 6.01 -10.29 3.62
N ILE A 199 4.90 -10.40 4.37
CA ILE A 199 3.63 -10.91 3.83
C ILE A 199 3.08 -9.94 2.78
N ALA A 200 3.01 -8.64 3.08
CA ALA A 200 2.59 -7.63 2.11
C ALA A 200 3.46 -7.65 0.84
N GLN A 201 4.78 -7.88 0.98
CA GLN A 201 5.71 -8.05 -0.14
C GLN A 201 5.39 -9.27 -1.00
N ARG A 202 5.07 -10.42 -0.38
CA ARG A 202 4.70 -11.66 -1.10
C ARG A 202 3.38 -11.52 -1.83
N LEU A 203 2.42 -10.82 -1.24
CA LEU A 203 1.12 -10.53 -1.83
C LEU A 203 1.16 -9.41 -2.88
N GLY A 204 2.32 -8.76 -3.05
CA GLY A 204 2.50 -7.67 -4.00
C GLY A 204 1.81 -6.36 -3.60
N ILE A 205 1.28 -6.24 -2.37
CA ILE A 205 0.57 -5.04 -1.89
C ILE A 205 1.61 -3.97 -1.51
N SER A 206 2.22 -3.38 -2.55
CA SER A 206 3.34 -2.43 -2.38
C SER A 206 2.92 -1.19 -1.60
N LYS A 207 1.69 -0.73 -1.76
CA LYS A 207 1.14 0.45 -1.09
C LYS A 207 1.19 0.32 0.44
N ILE A 208 0.80 -0.84 0.98
CA ILE A 208 0.90 -1.12 2.42
C ILE A 208 2.33 -1.42 2.82
N LYS A 209 3.01 -2.27 2.06
CA LYS A 209 4.37 -2.75 2.36
C LYS A 209 5.35 -1.62 2.60
N VAL A 210 5.39 -0.63 1.72
CA VAL A 210 6.38 0.47 1.81
C VAL A 210 6.13 1.36 3.02
N GLU A 211 4.87 1.61 3.38
CA GLU A 211 4.53 2.40 4.55
C GLU A 211 4.83 1.63 5.86
N LEU A 212 4.54 0.32 5.91
CA LEU A 212 4.92 -0.53 7.05
C LEU A 212 6.44 -0.53 7.26
N ASP A 213 7.22 -0.62 6.19
CA ASP A 213 8.69 -0.57 6.26
C ASP A 213 9.19 0.78 6.78
N ASP A 214 8.68 1.89 6.23
CA ASP A 214 9.12 3.25 6.62
C ASP A 214 8.75 3.54 8.09
N LEU A 215 7.53 3.18 8.52
CA LEU A 215 7.11 3.31 9.91
C LEU A 215 7.92 2.40 10.85
N SER A 216 8.24 1.18 10.42
CA SER A 216 9.08 0.29 11.23
C SER A 216 10.49 0.84 11.39
N LEU A 217 11.11 1.37 10.34
CA LEU A 217 12.40 2.05 10.41
C LEU A 217 12.37 3.23 11.38
N LYS A 218 11.31 4.05 11.33
CA LYS A 218 11.12 5.21 12.20
C LYS A 218 11.19 4.85 13.69
N TYR A 219 10.59 3.72 14.11
CA TYR A 219 10.57 3.31 15.51
C TYR A 219 11.73 2.40 15.92
N LEU A 220 12.33 1.66 15.00
CA LEU A 220 13.47 0.80 15.29
C LEU A 220 14.79 1.55 15.26
N GLN A 221 14.96 2.49 14.33
CA GLN A 221 16.19 3.27 14.11
C GLN A 221 15.83 4.76 13.85
N PRO A 222 15.30 5.46 14.86
CA PRO A 222 14.83 6.83 14.68
C PRO A 222 15.92 7.77 14.18
N ASP A 223 17.15 7.68 14.70
CA ASP A 223 18.25 8.55 14.29
C ASP A 223 18.54 8.42 12.80
N VAL A 224 18.56 7.19 12.28
CA VAL A 224 18.76 6.90 10.85
C VAL A 224 17.58 7.40 10.01
N TYR A 225 16.36 7.19 10.49
CA TYR A 225 15.16 7.64 9.79
C TYR A 225 15.14 9.18 9.64
N TYR A 226 15.36 9.90 10.72
CA TYR A 226 15.33 11.38 10.70
C TYR A 226 16.53 11.98 9.95
N ASP A 227 17.72 11.37 10.02
CA ASP A 227 18.89 11.77 9.21
C ASP A 227 18.57 11.63 7.70
N LEU A 228 17.90 10.54 7.30
CA LEU A 228 17.47 10.35 5.91
C LEU A 228 16.41 11.38 5.50
N VAL A 229 15.42 11.64 6.35
CA VAL A 229 14.39 12.67 6.11
C VAL A 229 15.03 14.04 5.89
N GLU A 230 15.95 14.45 6.76
CA GLU A 230 16.65 15.73 6.66
C GLU A 230 17.49 15.81 5.37
N LYS A 231 18.33 14.81 5.10
CA LYS A 231 19.18 14.78 3.91
C LYS A 231 18.41 14.78 2.59
N ILE A 232 17.26 14.09 2.56
CA ILE A 232 16.39 14.07 1.38
C ILE A 232 15.68 15.42 1.22
N ALA A 233 15.21 16.02 2.31
CA ALA A 233 14.56 17.32 2.29
C ALA A 233 15.50 18.43 1.80
N LEU A 234 16.74 18.49 2.26
CA LEU A 234 17.75 19.47 1.84
C LEU A 234 18.04 19.45 0.32
N ARG A 235 17.86 18.30 -0.32
CA ARG A 235 18.13 18.12 -1.75
C ARG A 235 16.87 18.12 -2.61
N LYS A 236 15.71 18.27 -1.99
CA LYS A 236 14.40 18.11 -2.62
C LYS A 236 14.24 19.08 -3.80
N THR A 237 14.52 20.36 -3.60
CA THR A 237 14.24 21.40 -4.59
C THR A 237 15.08 21.27 -5.87
N GLU A 238 16.38 20.97 -5.77
CA GLU A 238 17.24 20.80 -6.94
C GLU A 238 16.89 19.53 -7.71
N ARG A 239 16.58 18.45 -6.98
CA ARG A 239 16.24 17.16 -7.57
C ARG A 239 14.83 17.12 -8.16
N GLU A 240 13.87 17.82 -7.55
CA GLU A 240 12.54 17.99 -8.13
C GLU A 240 12.61 18.74 -9.45
N LYS A 241 13.40 19.81 -9.55
CA LYS A 241 13.66 20.51 -10.82
C LYS A 241 14.30 19.59 -11.85
N PHE A 242 15.29 18.78 -11.44
CA PHE A 242 15.92 17.82 -12.35
C PHE A 242 14.92 16.76 -12.83
N VAL A 243 14.17 16.12 -11.91
CA VAL A 243 13.16 15.11 -12.27
C VAL A 243 12.09 15.70 -13.14
N GLN A 244 11.60 16.91 -12.83
CA GLN A 244 10.58 17.58 -13.64
C GLN A 244 11.10 17.87 -15.05
N SER A 245 12.34 18.31 -15.19
CA SER A 245 12.94 18.53 -16.52
C SER A 245 13.04 17.24 -17.34
N ILE A 246 13.35 16.09 -16.68
CA ILE A 246 13.34 14.78 -17.36
C ILE A 246 11.92 14.37 -17.73
N VAL A 247 10.95 14.54 -16.82
CA VAL A 247 9.53 14.21 -17.08
C VAL A 247 9.01 15.00 -18.28
N ASP A 248 9.25 16.31 -18.34
CA ASP A 248 8.78 17.16 -19.43
C ASP A 248 9.43 16.76 -20.77
N HIS A 249 10.74 16.47 -20.75
CA HIS A 249 11.48 16.07 -21.94
C HIS A 249 11.03 14.70 -22.45
N VAL A 250 10.89 13.73 -21.56
CA VAL A 250 10.38 12.37 -21.87
C VAL A 250 8.96 12.45 -22.43
N LYS A 251 8.08 13.18 -21.75
CA LYS A 251 6.67 13.33 -22.17
C LYS A 251 6.58 13.89 -23.59
N LYS A 252 7.36 14.95 -23.90
CA LYS A 252 7.38 15.53 -25.24
C LYS A 252 7.73 14.51 -26.33
N HIS A 253 8.81 13.72 -26.14
CA HIS A 253 9.24 12.75 -27.17
C HIS A 253 8.32 11.54 -27.28
N ILE A 254 7.72 11.10 -26.18
CA ILE A 254 6.69 10.04 -26.17
C ILE A 254 5.44 10.50 -26.92
N ASP A 255 4.99 11.76 -26.72
CA ASP A 255 3.86 12.34 -27.43
C ASP A 255 4.17 12.51 -28.93
N GLU A 256 5.40 12.98 -29.30
CA GLU A 256 5.88 13.10 -30.68
C GLU A 256 5.94 11.73 -31.41
N ALA A 257 6.21 10.65 -30.66
CA ALA A 257 6.17 9.28 -31.19
C ALA A 257 4.74 8.72 -31.31
N GLY A 258 3.71 9.49 -30.95
CA GLY A 258 2.31 9.09 -31.03
C GLY A 258 1.88 8.08 -29.94
N ILE A 259 2.66 7.93 -28.88
CA ILE A 259 2.36 7.00 -27.78
C ILE A 259 1.59 7.75 -26.67
N LYS A 260 0.39 7.28 -26.36
CA LYS A 260 -0.36 7.80 -25.21
C LYS A 260 0.25 7.30 -23.92
N ALA A 261 0.74 8.20 -23.08
CA ALA A 261 1.38 7.83 -21.82
C ALA A 261 1.10 8.87 -20.72
N GLN A 262 1.01 8.35 -19.49
CA GLN A 262 1.14 9.16 -18.29
C GLN A 262 2.61 9.09 -17.84
N VAL A 263 3.27 10.25 -17.67
CA VAL A 263 4.67 10.32 -17.26
C VAL A 263 4.76 11.08 -15.94
N ASP A 264 5.26 10.42 -14.91
CA ASP A 264 5.34 10.96 -13.55
C ASP A 264 6.73 10.77 -12.95
N GLY A 265 7.17 11.75 -12.14
CA GLY A 265 8.31 11.59 -11.25
C GLY A 265 7.92 10.81 -9.98
N ARG A 266 8.80 9.91 -9.53
CA ARG A 266 8.60 9.12 -8.31
C ARG A 266 9.78 9.25 -7.36
N VAL A 267 9.49 9.57 -6.11
CA VAL A 267 10.47 9.50 -5.00
C VAL A 267 10.49 8.09 -4.42
N LYS A 268 11.66 7.53 -4.15
CA LYS A 268 11.80 6.23 -3.46
C LYS A 268 11.54 6.39 -1.97
N HIS A 269 10.96 5.35 -1.37
CA HIS A 269 10.67 5.28 0.07
C HIS A 269 11.93 5.17 0.91
N PHE A 270 11.90 5.73 2.13
CA PHE A 270 13.06 5.83 3.03
C PHE A 270 13.71 4.48 3.32
N PHE A 271 12.92 3.47 3.67
CA PHE A 271 13.45 2.13 3.92
C PHE A 271 14.13 1.51 2.69
N SER A 272 13.62 1.75 1.49
CA SER A 272 14.24 1.27 0.25
C SER A 272 15.60 1.92 0.01
N ILE A 273 15.75 3.18 0.38
CA ILE A 273 17.01 3.93 0.33
C ILE A 273 17.96 3.37 1.39
N TYR A 274 17.51 3.27 2.65
CA TYR A 274 18.27 2.71 3.76
C TYR A 274 18.82 1.31 3.43
N LYS A 275 17.97 0.41 2.94
CA LYS A 275 18.36 -0.95 2.57
C LYS A 275 19.45 -0.98 1.50
N LYS A 276 19.41 -0.05 0.54
CA LYS A 276 20.49 0.08 -0.47
C LYS A 276 21.79 0.59 0.13
N MET A 277 21.72 1.58 1.02
CA MET A 277 22.89 2.09 1.73
C MET A 277 23.60 0.96 2.49
N VAL A 278 22.84 0.20 3.28
CA VAL A 278 23.37 -0.91 4.09
C VAL A 278 23.89 -2.07 3.22
N ASN A 279 23.09 -2.53 2.25
CA ASN A 279 23.43 -3.71 1.45
C ASN A 279 24.58 -3.46 0.46
N GLN A 280 24.82 -2.21 0.05
CA GLN A 280 25.83 -1.84 -0.94
C GLN A 280 26.99 -1.04 -0.34
N ASP A 281 26.96 -0.83 0.98
CA ASP A 281 27.93 0.01 1.71
C ASP A 281 28.12 1.39 1.04
N LYS A 282 26.99 2.06 0.77
CA LYS A 282 26.93 3.34 0.05
C LYS A 282 26.39 4.44 0.92
N THR A 283 26.95 5.63 0.77
CA THR A 283 26.35 6.86 1.28
C THR A 283 25.14 7.29 0.46
N LEU A 284 24.28 8.15 1.00
CA LEU A 284 23.13 8.70 0.27
C LEU A 284 23.54 9.35 -1.07
N ASP A 285 24.71 9.99 -1.11
CA ASP A 285 25.26 10.65 -2.31
C ASP A 285 25.60 9.67 -3.43
N GLN A 286 25.93 8.45 -3.06
CA GLN A 286 26.26 7.38 -3.99
C GLN A 286 25.03 6.58 -4.46
N ILE A 287 23.83 6.94 -3.97
CA ILE A 287 22.56 6.35 -4.43
C ILE A 287 21.96 7.25 -5.49
N TYR A 288 22.24 6.94 -6.74
CA TYR A 288 21.83 7.73 -7.90
C TYR A 288 20.36 7.60 -8.27
N ASP A 289 19.66 6.57 -7.76
CA ASP A 289 18.27 6.24 -8.09
C ASP A 289 17.27 6.61 -7.01
N LEU A 290 17.53 7.71 -6.29
CA LEU A 290 16.59 8.25 -5.30
C LEU A 290 15.26 8.65 -5.93
N PHE A 291 15.29 9.05 -7.19
CA PHE A 291 14.14 9.44 -7.99
C PHE A 291 14.09 8.56 -9.23
N ALA A 292 12.90 8.17 -9.60
CA ALA A 292 12.63 7.43 -10.81
C ALA A 292 11.56 8.17 -11.62
N VAL A 293 11.60 8.06 -12.92
CA VAL A 293 10.51 8.47 -13.80
C VAL A 293 9.69 7.23 -14.11
N ARG A 294 8.38 7.36 -14.08
CA ARG A 294 7.45 6.29 -14.41
C ARG A 294 6.65 6.67 -15.64
N ILE A 295 6.59 5.75 -16.58
CA ILE A 295 5.81 5.86 -17.81
C ILE A 295 4.73 4.78 -17.78
N ILE A 296 3.47 5.19 -17.84
CA ILE A 296 2.31 4.28 -17.86
C ILE A 296 1.63 4.43 -19.22
N VAL A 297 1.47 3.31 -19.92
CA VAL A 297 0.92 3.23 -21.27
C VAL A 297 -0.25 2.24 -21.33
N ASP A 298 -0.98 2.21 -22.44
CA ASP A 298 -2.16 1.36 -22.60
C ASP A 298 -1.80 -0.11 -22.85
N THR A 299 -0.79 -0.39 -23.69
CA THR A 299 -0.48 -1.75 -24.15
C THR A 299 0.97 -2.17 -23.89
N VAL A 300 1.21 -3.48 -23.87
CA VAL A 300 2.56 -4.06 -23.79
C VAL A 300 3.42 -3.60 -24.96
N LYS A 301 2.84 -3.50 -26.15
CA LYS A 301 3.52 -3.01 -27.36
C LYS A 301 4.02 -1.58 -27.15
N ASP A 302 3.20 -0.72 -26.53
CA ASP A 302 3.58 0.66 -26.24
C ASP A 302 4.68 0.74 -25.17
N CYS A 303 4.76 -0.23 -24.23
CA CYS A 303 5.87 -0.31 -23.28
C CYS A 303 7.22 -0.44 -24.00
N TYR A 304 7.31 -1.36 -24.97
CA TYR A 304 8.56 -1.56 -25.73
C TYR A 304 8.83 -0.44 -26.73
N ALA A 305 7.78 0.14 -27.31
CA ALA A 305 7.91 1.34 -28.17
C ALA A 305 8.45 2.53 -27.36
N ALA A 306 7.90 2.79 -26.18
CA ALA A 306 8.39 3.82 -25.28
C ALA A 306 9.84 3.57 -24.84
N LEU A 307 10.23 2.32 -24.58
CA LEU A 307 11.62 1.94 -24.27
C LEU A 307 12.56 2.33 -25.43
N GLY A 308 12.17 2.07 -26.69
CA GLY A 308 12.93 2.45 -27.87
C GLY A 308 13.17 3.95 -27.94
N VAL A 309 12.12 4.77 -27.77
CA VAL A 309 12.21 6.23 -27.73
C VAL A 309 13.16 6.69 -26.62
N ILE A 310 13.03 6.13 -25.42
CA ILE A 310 13.87 6.51 -24.28
C ILE A 310 15.34 6.15 -24.50
N HIS A 311 15.65 4.99 -25.08
CA HIS A 311 17.03 4.57 -25.38
C HIS A 311 17.65 5.35 -26.55
N GLU A 312 16.84 5.96 -27.42
CA GLU A 312 17.31 6.93 -28.42
C GLU A 312 17.69 8.26 -27.77
N MET A 313 16.90 8.71 -26.77
CA MET A 313 17.13 9.98 -26.07
C MET A 313 18.30 9.95 -25.09
N TYR A 314 18.50 8.81 -24.39
CA TYR A 314 19.46 8.67 -23.29
C TYR A 314 20.25 7.37 -23.40
N THR A 315 21.54 7.43 -23.08
CA THR A 315 22.40 6.25 -23.09
C THR A 315 22.11 5.33 -21.89
N PRO A 316 21.73 4.06 -22.13
CA PRO A 316 21.50 3.11 -21.03
C PRO A 316 22.82 2.66 -20.40
N ILE A 317 22.80 2.46 -19.08
CA ILE A 317 23.93 1.91 -18.34
C ILE A 317 23.94 0.40 -18.53
N PRO A 318 25.05 -0.21 -19.02
CA PRO A 318 25.15 -1.64 -19.24
C PRO A 318 24.85 -2.46 -17.97
N GLY A 319 24.09 -3.57 -18.12
CA GLY A 319 23.72 -4.45 -17.01
C GLY A 319 22.64 -3.89 -16.05
N ARG A 320 22.09 -2.69 -16.33
CA ARG A 320 21.05 -2.06 -15.52
C ARG A 320 19.65 -2.12 -16.13
N PHE A 321 19.49 -2.77 -17.26
CA PHE A 321 18.18 -3.04 -17.85
C PHE A 321 17.60 -4.34 -17.26
N LYS A 322 16.29 -4.32 -16.94
CA LYS A 322 15.54 -5.49 -16.45
C LYS A 322 14.16 -5.52 -17.10
N ASP A 323 13.85 -6.62 -17.73
CA ASP A 323 12.55 -6.88 -18.33
C ASP A 323 11.72 -7.80 -17.43
N TYR A 324 10.89 -7.17 -16.58
CA TYR A 324 9.93 -7.89 -15.76
C TYR A 324 8.56 -8.03 -16.44
N ILE A 325 8.41 -7.57 -17.69
CA ILE A 325 7.21 -7.87 -18.49
C ILE A 325 7.34 -9.29 -19.05
N ALA A 326 8.48 -9.58 -19.70
CA ALA A 326 8.76 -10.91 -20.23
C ALA A 326 9.03 -11.96 -19.11
N MET A 327 9.62 -11.53 -17.98
CA MET A 327 9.94 -12.39 -16.83
C MET A 327 9.37 -11.79 -15.53
N PRO A 328 8.07 -11.97 -15.25
CA PRO A 328 7.42 -11.43 -14.06
C PRO A 328 8.05 -11.93 -12.77
N LYS A 329 8.02 -11.11 -11.73
CA LYS A 329 8.42 -11.54 -10.38
C LYS A 329 7.40 -12.51 -9.78
N PRO A 330 7.78 -13.33 -8.78
CA PRO A 330 6.86 -14.27 -8.14
C PRO A 330 5.58 -13.65 -7.56
N ASN A 331 5.61 -12.35 -7.23
CA ASN A 331 4.45 -11.59 -6.78
C ASN A 331 3.69 -10.90 -7.92
N MET A 332 3.83 -11.39 -9.16
CA MET A 332 3.18 -10.89 -10.38
C MET A 332 3.57 -9.46 -10.80
N TYR A 333 4.61 -8.89 -10.19
CA TYR A 333 5.11 -7.57 -10.58
C TYR A 333 5.68 -7.59 -11.99
N GLN A 334 5.20 -6.69 -12.85
CA GLN A 334 5.66 -6.49 -14.23
C GLN A 334 6.01 -5.03 -14.47
N SER A 335 7.14 -4.78 -15.10
CA SER A 335 7.60 -3.46 -15.57
C SER A 335 8.91 -3.60 -16.34
N LEU A 336 9.19 -2.73 -17.29
CA LEU A 336 10.56 -2.53 -17.79
C LEU A 336 11.26 -1.55 -16.85
N HIS A 337 12.51 -1.86 -16.50
CA HIS A 337 13.39 -0.98 -15.73
C HIS A 337 14.65 -0.71 -16.51
N THR A 338 14.96 0.55 -16.73
CA THR A 338 16.22 0.96 -17.36
C THR A 338 16.84 2.09 -16.56
N THR A 339 18.15 2.01 -16.36
CA THR A 339 18.93 3.09 -15.75
C THR A 339 19.72 3.80 -16.86
N LEU A 340 19.60 5.09 -16.93
CA LEU A 340 20.06 5.94 -18.03
C LEU A 340 21.01 7.02 -17.52
N ILE A 341 21.86 7.53 -18.39
CA ILE A 341 22.70 8.69 -18.13
C ILE A 341 21.96 9.95 -18.61
N GLY A 342 21.57 10.78 -17.66
CA GLY A 342 20.87 12.03 -17.91
C GLY A 342 21.81 13.20 -18.19
N PRO A 343 21.25 14.41 -18.27
CA PRO A 343 22.03 15.65 -18.38
C PRO A 343 23.11 15.72 -17.28
N ASN A 344 24.25 16.27 -17.63
CA ASN A 344 25.41 16.41 -16.72
C ASN A 344 25.97 15.07 -16.17
N GLY A 345 25.70 13.94 -16.83
CA GLY A 345 26.17 12.62 -16.40
C GLY A 345 25.45 12.05 -15.19
N THR A 346 24.35 12.63 -14.76
CA THR A 346 23.57 12.15 -13.59
C THR A 346 22.72 10.94 -13.96
N PRO A 347 22.95 9.77 -13.33
CA PRO A 347 22.13 8.58 -13.59
C PRO A 347 20.72 8.72 -13.01
N PHE A 348 19.73 8.19 -13.73
CA PHE A 348 18.34 8.10 -13.26
C PHE A 348 17.68 6.82 -13.78
N GLU A 349 16.62 6.36 -13.09
CA GLU A 349 15.87 5.15 -13.47
C GLU A 349 14.55 5.52 -14.12
N ILE A 350 14.21 4.81 -15.22
CA ILE A 350 12.86 4.85 -15.79
C ILE A 350 12.19 3.49 -15.62
N GLN A 351 10.92 3.52 -15.22
CA GLN A 351 10.03 2.37 -15.11
C GLN A 351 8.90 2.52 -16.10
N ILE A 352 8.72 1.52 -16.98
CA ILE A 352 7.69 1.54 -18.03
C ILE A 352 6.78 0.35 -17.81
N ARG A 353 5.46 0.56 -17.80
CA ARG A 353 4.45 -0.48 -17.60
C ARG A 353 3.08 -0.05 -18.09
N THR A 354 2.17 -1.00 -18.28
CA THR A 354 0.77 -0.68 -18.59
C THR A 354 0.00 -0.24 -17.36
N PHE A 355 -1.21 0.35 -17.55
CA PHE A 355 -2.12 0.68 -16.45
C PHE A 355 -2.48 -0.55 -15.61
N GLU A 356 -2.69 -1.71 -16.24
CA GLU A 356 -2.98 -2.96 -15.54
C GLU A 356 -1.78 -3.43 -14.70
N MET A 357 -0.56 -3.43 -15.27
CA MET A 357 0.67 -3.74 -14.54
C MET A 357 0.92 -2.76 -13.40
N HIS A 358 0.58 -1.48 -13.60
CA HIS A 358 0.70 -0.47 -12.55
C HIS A 358 -0.24 -0.79 -11.38
N ARG A 359 -1.47 -1.14 -11.69
CA ARG A 359 -2.46 -1.54 -10.69
C ARG A 359 -1.99 -2.78 -9.92
N THR A 360 -1.55 -3.82 -10.61
CA THR A 360 -0.98 -5.03 -9.98
C THR A 360 0.25 -4.71 -9.13
N ALA A 361 1.12 -3.77 -9.56
CA ALA A 361 2.30 -3.37 -8.79
C ALA A 361 1.99 -2.60 -7.50
N GLU A 362 0.88 -1.85 -7.45
CA GLU A 362 0.47 -1.07 -6.27
C GLU A 362 -0.41 -1.90 -5.30
N TYR A 363 -1.37 -2.66 -5.84
CA TYR A 363 -2.40 -3.36 -5.07
C TYR A 363 -2.14 -4.86 -4.92
N GLY A 364 -1.21 -5.44 -5.71
CA GLY A 364 -0.90 -6.87 -5.68
C GLY A 364 -2.14 -7.73 -5.91
N ILE A 365 -2.30 -8.76 -5.07
CA ILE A 365 -3.43 -9.68 -5.18
C ILE A 365 -4.79 -9.00 -4.99
N ALA A 366 -4.86 -7.87 -4.26
CA ALA A 366 -6.09 -7.10 -4.10
C ALA A 366 -6.64 -6.58 -5.44
N ALA A 367 -5.77 -6.34 -6.44
CA ALA A 367 -6.18 -5.92 -7.78
C ALA A 367 -7.11 -6.93 -8.48
N HIS A 368 -7.02 -8.21 -8.15
CA HIS A 368 -7.80 -9.28 -8.78
C HIS A 368 -9.22 -9.44 -8.19
N TRP A 369 -9.48 -8.94 -6.99
CA TRP A 369 -10.80 -9.08 -6.34
C TRP A 369 -11.87 -8.23 -7.03
N LYS A 370 -11.57 -7.04 -7.49
CA LYS A 370 -12.50 -6.20 -8.26
C LYS A 370 -13.00 -6.87 -9.55
N TYR A 371 -12.18 -7.74 -10.15
CA TYR A 371 -12.54 -8.43 -11.40
C TYR A 371 -13.64 -9.50 -11.21
N LYS A 372 -13.69 -10.15 -10.05
CA LYS A 372 -14.72 -11.16 -9.74
C LYS A 372 -16.11 -10.56 -9.62
N GLU A 373 -16.28 -9.42 -8.94
CA GLU A 373 -17.58 -8.73 -8.81
C GLU A 373 -18.15 -8.28 -10.18
N GLN A 374 -17.29 -7.82 -11.10
CA GLN A 374 -17.73 -7.43 -12.45
C GLN A 374 -18.13 -8.63 -13.32
N SER A 375 -17.58 -9.82 -13.08
CA SER A 375 -17.96 -11.04 -13.81
C SER A 375 -19.23 -11.68 -13.28
N ASP A 376 -19.49 -11.61 -11.98
CA ASP A 376 -20.70 -12.16 -11.35
C ASP A 376 -21.94 -11.29 -11.63
N GLY A 377 -21.78 -9.97 -11.74
CA GLY A 377 -22.87 -9.06 -12.18
C GLY A 377 -23.30 -9.22 -13.63
N LYS A 378 -22.49 -9.86 -14.50
CA LYS A 378 -22.85 -10.17 -15.88
C LYS A 378 -23.45 -11.56 -16.09
N LYS A 379 -23.42 -12.45 -15.10
CA LYS A 379 -23.95 -13.82 -15.19
C LYS A 379 -25.47 -13.92 -14.94
N SER A 380 -26.15 -12.85 -14.59
CA SER A 380 -27.62 -12.89 -14.39
C SER A 380 -28.46 -12.60 -15.62
N THR A 381 -27.86 -12.27 -16.79
CA THR A 381 -28.61 -12.10 -18.05
C THR A 381 -27.76 -12.53 -19.25
N GLY A 382 -27.79 -13.78 -19.61
CA GLY A 382 -27.33 -14.22 -20.95
C GLY A 382 -26.69 -15.61 -21.02
N ASN A 383 -27.48 -16.56 -21.44
CA ASN A 383 -27.16 -17.79 -22.19
C ASN A 383 -26.14 -18.79 -21.68
N GLN A 384 -26.70 -19.89 -21.17
CA GLN A 384 -26.09 -21.22 -21.00
C GLN A 384 -25.68 -21.96 -22.31
N GLU A 385 -25.65 -21.34 -23.45
CA GLU A 385 -25.42 -22.02 -24.73
C GLU A 385 -24.01 -21.85 -25.33
N GLU A 386 -23.22 -20.86 -24.93
CA GLU A 386 -21.86 -20.67 -25.48
C GLU A 386 -20.74 -21.46 -24.79
N ALA A 387 -20.93 -21.92 -23.56
CA ALA A 387 -19.90 -22.67 -22.82
C ALA A 387 -19.73 -24.14 -23.26
N ARG A 388 -20.60 -24.67 -24.13
CA ARG A 388 -20.53 -26.05 -24.68
C ARG A 388 -19.83 -26.22 -26.03
N SER A 389 -19.42 -25.14 -26.68
CA SER A 389 -18.79 -25.18 -28.00
C SER A 389 -17.26 -25.15 -28.00
N GLU A 390 -16.61 -24.80 -26.91
CA GLU A 390 -15.14 -24.75 -26.82
C GLU A 390 -14.48 -26.04 -26.28
N GLU A 391 -15.25 -26.98 -25.72
CA GLU A 391 -14.73 -28.30 -25.29
C GLU A 391 -14.62 -29.33 -26.44
N ARG A 392 -14.87 -28.95 -27.67
CA ARG A 392 -14.82 -29.86 -28.84
C ARG A 392 -13.98 -29.36 -30.01
N ARG A 393 -12.87 -28.67 -29.74
CA ARG A 393 -11.85 -28.46 -30.80
C ARG A 393 -10.44 -28.68 -30.26
#